data_0cbc7175590543390f20a06780ed9126
#
_entry.id   0cbc7175590543390f20a06780ed9126
#
_cell.length_a   1.000
_cell.length_b   1.000
_cell.length_c   1.000
_cell.angle_alpha   90.00
_cell.angle_beta   90.00
_cell.angle_gamma   90.00
#
_symmetry.space_group_name_H-M   'P 1'
#
loop_
_entity.id
_entity.type
_entity.pdbx_description
1 polymer ?
#
loop_
_entity_poly.entity_id
_entity_poly.type
_entity_poly.pdbx_seq_one_letter_code
_entity_poly.pdbx_strand_id
1 'polypeptide(L)'
;KTYKSLCEASGAKEIFAITTSFFHDLKDSESIVSMIKLNLNLDLKILSQEEEIKFTVLAVNRSMKLNNSLIVEITGTSTNLIDIKDGKINNFTILPFGGINLAYTFNINDRILNTNLDVSSSYVKDKLDDISWLNDNYESIIFLGDLAKTIVKMDKFKTHYPLEIINNYEITP
;
A
#
# COMPACT_ATOMS: atom_id res chain seq x y z
N LYS A 1 -2.36 -1.11 24.48
CA LYS A 1 -2.30 -1.88 25.74
C LYS A 1 -2.48 -3.38 25.46
N THR A 2 -3.55 -3.80 24.82
CA THR A 2 -3.85 -5.20 24.50
C THR A 2 -2.73 -5.89 23.72
N TYR A 3 -2.22 -5.29 22.65
CA TYR A 3 -1.13 -5.88 21.87
C TYR A 3 0.16 -6.05 22.68
N LYS A 4 0.50 -5.09 23.56
CA LYS A 4 1.65 -5.24 24.45
C LYS A 4 1.49 -6.44 25.35
N SER A 5 0.32 -6.57 26.00
CA SER A 5 0.05 -7.73 26.87
C SER A 5 0.08 -9.06 26.12
N LEU A 6 -0.36 -9.10 24.85
CA LEU A 6 -0.24 -10.30 24.02
C LEU A 6 1.22 -10.65 23.71
N CYS A 7 2.05 -9.66 23.36
CA CYS A 7 3.48 -9.88 23.15
C CYS A 7 4.17 -10.42 24.39
N GLU A 8 3.89 -9.82 25.55
CA GLU A 8 4.44 -10.27 26.84
C GLU A 8 3.99 -11.69 27.20
N ALA A 9 2.69 -11.99 27.03
CA ALA A 9 2.17 -13.34 27.25
C ALA A 9 2.75 -14.40 26.29
N SER A 10 3.14 -13.97 25.08
CA SER A 10 3.81 -14.82 24.08
C SER A 10 5.32 -14.98 24.33
N GLY A 11 5.86 -14.39 25.39
CA GLY A 11 7.28 -14.48 25.74
C GLY A 11 8.20 -13.64 24.86
N ALA A 12 7.67 -12.57 24.23
CA ALA A 12 8.48 -11.66 23.43
C ALA A 12 9.55 -10.99 24.32
N LYS A 13 10.81 -11.04 23.89
CA LYS A 13 11.92 -10.39 24.60
C LYS A 13 12.00 -8.90 24.32
N GLU A 14 11.60 -8.50 23.12
CA GLU A 14 11.60 -7.12 22.63
C GLU A 14 10.31 -6.84 21.88
N ILE A 15 9.81 -5.60 21.95
CA ILE A 15 8.62 -5.13 21.27
C ILE A 15 8.98 -3.88 20.47
N PHE A 16 8.86 -3.94 19.15
CA PHE A 16 9.03 -2.81 18.26
C PHE A 16 7.66 -2.26 17.88
N ALA A 17 7.35 -1.04 18.29
CA ALA A 17 6.15 -0.34 17.89
C ALA A 17 6.46 0.58 16.72
N ILE A 18 5.80 0.36 15.59
CA ILE A 18 6.05 1.08 14.34
C ILE A 18 4.70 1.57 13.80
N THR A 19 4.68 2.76 13.21
CA THR A 19 3.54 3.28 12.45
C THR A 19 4.02 3.93 11.14
N THR A 20 3.08 4.15 10.24
CA THR A 20 3.35 4.69 8.91
C THR A 20 3.57 6.20 8.92
N SER A 21 4.12 6.74 7.83
CA SER A 21 4.41 8.17 7.65
C SER A 21 3.15 9.03 7.74
N PHE A 22 1.98 8.49 7.39
CA PHE A 22 0.70 9.17 7.55
C PHE A 22 0.47 9.68 8.98
N PHE A 23 1.10 9.06 9.97
CA PHE A 23 0.99 9.48 11.37
C PHE A 23 1.58 10.88 11.62
N HIS A 24 2.52 11.34 10.78
CA HIS A 24 3.06 12.70 10.85
C HIS A 24 2.01 13.77 10.55
N ASP A 25 1.01 13.46 9.72
CA ASP A 25 0.00 14.41 9.28
C ASP A 25 -1.13 14.63 10.32
N LEU A 26 -1.13 13.81 11.38
CA LEU A 26 -2.10 13.95 12.46
C LEU A 26 -1.74 15.12 13.38
N LYS A 27 -2.71 16.01 13.63
CA LYS A 27 -2.52 17.20 14.49
C LYS A 27 -1.98 16.87 15.89
N ASP A 28 -2.34 15.71 16.42
CA ASP A 28 -1.99 15.29 17.78
C ASP A 28 -0.92 14.19 17.83
N SER A 29 -0.18 13.98 16.74
CA SER A 29 0.80 12.90 16.61
C SER A 29 1.82 12.86 17.75
N GLU A 30 2.42 13.99 18.09
CA GLU A 30 3.41 14.09 19.18
C GLU A 30 2.79 13.77 20.55
N SER A 31 1.56 14.23 20.81
CA SER A 31 0.83 13.95 22.03
C SER A 31 0.53 12.44 22.15
N ILE A 32 0.11 11.81 21.06
CA ILE A 32 -0.17 10.37 21.04
C ILE A 32 1.12 9.56 21.26
N VAL A 33 2.23 9.93 20.62
CA VAL A 33 3.54 9.28 20.85
C VAL A 33 3.94 9.39 22.31
N SER A 34 3.82 10.59 22.88
CA SER A 34 4.15 10.83 24.30
C SER A 34 3.27 10.01 25.24
N MET A 35 1.96 9.92 24.98
CA MET A 35 1.03 9.09 25.77
C MET A 35 1.36 7.59 25.66
N ILE A 36 1.76 7.10 24.48
CA ILE A 36 2.17 5.71 24.30
C ILE A 36 3.43 5.43 25.13
N LYS A 37 4.41 6.34 25.09
CA LYS A 37 5.63 6.20 25.89
C LYS A 37 5.34 6.18 27.37
N LEU A 38 4.55 7.16 27.87
CA LEU A 38 4.23 7.29 29.31
C LEU A 38 3.40 6.11 29.83
N ASN A 39 2.37 5.71 29.09
CA ASN A 39 1.41 4.71 29.60
C ASN A 39 1.84 3.26 29.32
N LEU A 40 2.65 3.03 28.29
CA LEU A 40 2.99 1.67 27.86
C LEU A 40 4.50 1.40 27.93
N ASN A 41 5.31 2.42 28.19
CA ASN A 41 6.78 2.33 28.11
C ASN A 41 7.23 1.69 26.78
N LEU A 42 6.65 2.17 25.65
CA LEU A 42 6.99 1.77 24.30
C LEU A 42 7.41 2.99 23.51
N ASP A 43 8.52 2.86 22.79
CA ASP A 43 8.94 3.86 21.82
C ASP A 43 8.24 3.58 20.50
N LEU A 44 7.33 4.49 20.10
CA LEU A 44 6.67 4.41 18.80
C LEU A 44 7.57 5.07 17.76
N LYS A 45 8.07 4.26 16.81
CA LYS A 45 8.79 4.77 15.65
C LYS A 45 7.80 5.10 14.53
N ILE A 46 7.77 6.35 14.10
CA ILE A 46 7.05 6.77 12.89
C ILE A 46 8.02 6.61 11.72
N LEU A 47 7.66 5.82 10.73
CA LEU A 47 8.49 5.63 9.54
C LEU A 47 8.44 6.88 8.65
N SER A 48 9.54 7.20 7.97
CA SER A 48 9.50 8.12 6.85
C SER A 48 8.89 7.43 5.61
N GLN A 49 8.48 8.23 4.62
CA GLN A 49 7.98 7.68 3.35
C GLN A 49 9.03 6.80 2.67
N GLU A 50 10.30 7.21 2.68
CA GLU A 50 11.40 6.42 2.12
C GLU A 50 11.62 5.10 2.88
N GLU A 51 11.46 5.10 4.20
CA GLU A 51 11.57 3.87 4.99
C GLU A 51 10.43 2.90 4.65
N GLU A 52 9.19 3.39 4.51
CA GLU A 52 8.05 2.56 4.09
C GLU A 52 8.30 1.92 2.72
N ILE A 53 8.69 2.71 1.74
CA ILE A 53 9.00 2.24 0.39
C ILE A 53 10.12 1.19 0.42
N LYS A 54 11.19 1.41 1.19
CA LYS A 54 12.28 0.45 1.36
C LYS A 54 11.80 -0.87 1.96
N PHE A 55 10.93 -0.82 2.98
CA PHE A 55 10.38 -2.03 3.59
C PHE A 55 9.44 -2.77 2.65
N THR A 56 8.61 -2.06 1.88
CA THR A 56 7.75 -2.63 0.85
C THR A 56 8.58 -3.39 -0.20
N VAL A 57 9.61 -2.74 -0.75
CA VAL A 57 10.49 -3.38 -1.74
C VAL A 57 11.25 -4.57 -1.15
N LEU A 58 11.74 -4.45 0.08
CA LEU A 58 12.41 -5.57 0.78
C LEU A 58 11.48 -6.78 0.95
N ALA A 59 10.22 -6.55 1.30
CA ALA A 59 9.23 -7.61 1.46
C ALA A 59 8.92 -8.30 0.13
N VAL A 60 8.70 -7.53 -0.93
CA VAL A 60 8.43 -8.08 -2.28
C VAL A 60 9.64 -8.87 -2.79
N ASN A 61 10.86 -8.34 -2.63
CA ASN A 61 12.09 -8.98 -3.10
C ASN A 61 12.42 -10.31 -2.39
N ARG A 62 11.80 -10.56 -1.22
CA ARG A 62 11.88 -11.87 -0.55
C ARG A 62 10.94 -12.91 -1.17
N SER A 63 9.90 -12.49 -1.85
CA SER A 63 8.88 -13.36 -2.43
C SER A 63 9.10 -13.60 -3.92
N MET A 64 9.69 -12.64 -4.62
CA MET A 64 9.93 -12.71 -6.06
C MET A 64 11.15 -11.89 -6.46
N LYS A 65 11.75 -12.24 -7.60
CA LYS A 65 12.88 -11.49 -8.14
C LYS A 65 12.37 -10.21 -8.81
N LEU A 66 12.90 -9.08 -8.38
CA LEU A 66 12.63 -7.77 -8.98
C LEU A 66 13.73 -7.43 -9.99
N ASN A 67 13.33 -7.20 -11.25
CA ASN A 67 14.23 -6.68 -12.28
C ASN A 67 13.79 -5.27 -12.68
N ASN A 68 13.13 -5.16 -13.84
CA ASN A 68 12.51 -3.94 -14.35
C ASN A 68 11.00 -4.01 -14.08
N SER A 69 10.58 -3.53 -12.92
CA SER A 69 9.23 -3.77 -12.40
C SER A 69 8.61 -2.50 -11.84
N LEU A 70 7.31 -2.36 -12.00
CA LEU A 70 6.52 -1.35 -11.29
C LEU A 70 5.77 -2.01 -10.12
N ILE A 71 6.02 -1.58 -8.90
CA ILE A 71 5.21 -1.98 -7.74
C ILE A 71 4.11 -0.94 -7.55
N VAL A 72 2.88 -1.40 -7.44
CA VAL A 72 1.68 -0.59 -7.23
C VAL A 72 0.99 -1.06 -5.96
N GLU A 73 0.95 -0.21 -4.95
CA GLU A 73 0.24 -0.47 -3.70
C GLU A 73 -0.89 0.54 -3.53
N ILE A 74 -2.13 0.07 -3.57
CA ILE A 74 -3.31 0.91 -3.38
C ILE A 74 -3.91 0.61 -2.02
N THR A 75 -3.87 1.62 -1.15
CA THR A 75 -4.46 1.57 0.19
C THR A 75 -5.84 2.26 0.21
N GLY A 76 -6.40 2.49 1.39
CA GLY A 76 -7.63 3.28 1.52
C GLY A 76 -7.44 4.76 1.18
N THR A 77 -6.27 5.32 1.45
CA THR A 77 -6.02 6.77 1.42
C THR A 77 -4.86 7.19 0.54
N SER A 78 -4.01 6.26 0.10
CA SER A 78 -2.84 6.55 -0.73
C SER A 78 -2.64 5.50 -1.81
N THR A 79 -1.92 5.87 -2.86
CA THR A 79 -1.41 4.97 -3.89
C THR A 79 0.09 5.16 -4.01
N ASN A 80 0.85 4.11 -3.74
CA ASN A 80 2.29 4.09 -3.85
C ASN A 80 2.69 3.47 -5.18
N LEU A 81 3.48 4.18 -5.95
CA LEU A 81 4.08 3.73 -7.21
C LEU A 81 5.60 3.68 -7.01
N ILE A 82 6.22 2.52 -7.26
CA ILE A 82 7.65 2.32 -7.04
C ILE A 82 8.26 1.73 -8.30
N ASP A 83 9.15 2.47 -8.91
CA ASP A 83 9.91 2.09 -10.09
C ASP A 83 11.17 1.32 -9.67
N ILE A 84 11.27 0.09 -10.11
CA ILE A 84 12.41 -0.80 -9.87
C ILE A 84 13.19 -0.99 -11.16
N LYS A 85 14.49 -0.67 -11.14
CA LYS A 85 15.44 -0.95 -12.22
C LYS A 85 16.63 -1.73 -11.66
N ASP A 86 16.99 -2.82 -12.32
CA ASP A 86 18.08 -3.70 -11.88
C ASP A 86 17.96 -4.15 -10.42
N GLY A 87 16.72 -4.40 -9.96
CA GLY A 87 16.43 -4.82 -8.60
C GLY A 87 16.57 -3.73 -7.53
N LYS A 88 16.71 -2.47 -7.93
CA LYS A 88 16.85 -1.32 -7.02
C LYS A 88 15.75 -0.31 -7.24
N ILE A 89 15.40 0.41 -6.17
CA ILE A 89 14.48 1.55 -6.27
C ILE A 89 15.16 2.63 -7.12
N ASN A 90 14.55 2.96 -8.26
CA ASN A 90 14.98 4.03 -9.14
C ASN A 90 14.20 5.31 -8.85
N ASN A 91 12.85 5.21 -8.79
CA ASN A 91 11.96 6.30 -8.44
C ASN A 91 10.82 5.79 -7.55
N PHE A 92 10.13 6.69 -6.87
CA PHE A 92 8.82 6.40 -6.29
C PHE A 92 7.98 7.68 -6.21
N THR A 93 6.67 7.49 -6.18
CA THR A 93 5.69 8.56 -5.96
C THR A 93 4.58 8.03 -5.06
N ILE A 94 4.20 8.83 -4.07
CA ILE A 94 3.04 8.56 -3.22
C ILE A 94 1.95 9.54 -3.61
N LEU A 95 0.88 9.02 -4.19
CA LEU A 95 -0.28 9.81 -4.55
C LEU A 95 -1.25 9.89 -3.36
N PRO A 96 -1.80 11.06 -3.03
CA PRO A 96 -2.64 11.29 -1.85
C PRO A 96 -4.08 10.82 -2.06
N PHE A 97 -4.27 9.70 -2.77
CA PHE A 97 -5.58 9.09 -2.95
C PHE A 97 -5.47 7.55 -2.98
N GLY A 98 -6.48 6.91 -2.46
CA GLY A 98 -6.70 5.48 -2.48
C GLY A 98 -8.18 5.15 -2.60
N GLY A 99 -8.57 3.90 -2.42
CA GLY A 99 -9.94 3.45 -2.68
C GLY A 99 -11.01 4.19 -1.86
N ILE A 100 -10.75 4.48 -0.58
CA ILE A 100 -11.74 5.09 0.31
C ILE A 100 -11.93 6.58 -0.02
N ASN A 101 -10.84 7.34 -0.13
CA ASN A 101 -10.98 8.78 -0.37
C ASN A 101 -11.41 9.10 -1.81
N LEU A 102 -11.07 8.29 -2.80
CA LEU A 102 -11.66 8.39 -4.14
C LEU A 102 -13.17 8.14 -4.11
N ALA A 103 -13.60 7.06 -3.45
CA ALA A 103 -15.02 6.76 -3.31
C ALA A 103 -15.79 7.91 -2.64
N TYR A 104 -15.22 8.50 -1.59
CA TYR A 104 -15.80 9.64 -0.89
C TYR A 104 -15.84 10.90 -1.78
N THR A 105 -14.70 11.24 -2.40
CA THR A 105 -14.56 12.47 -3.21
C THR A 105 -15.48 12.48 -4.42
N PHE A 106 -15.62 11.34 -5.09
CA PHE A 106 -16.44 11.21 -6.30
C PHE A 106 -17.81 10.59 -6.03
N ASN A 107 -18.23 10.49 -4.76
CA ASN A 107 -19.51 9.93 -4.35
C ASN A 107 -19.81 8.56 -5.00
N ILE A 108 -18.80 7.70 -5.02
CA ILE A 108 -18.91 6.32 -5.51
C ILE A 108 -19.43 5.47 -4.37
N ASN A 109 -20.68 5.09 -4.42
CA ASN A 109 -21.34 4.27 -3.41
C ASN A 109 -22.02 3.03 -4.08
N ASP A 110 -22.88 2.35 -3.37
CA ASP A 110 -23.56 1.12 -3.86
C ASP A 110 -24.32 1.31 -5.18
N ARG A 111 -24.71 2.53 -5.53
CA ARG A 111 -25.25 2.88 -6.84
C ARG A 111 -24.22 3.64 -7.64
N ILE A 112 -23.36 2.92 -8.31
CA ILE A 112 -22.30 3.50 -9.14
C ILE A 112 -22.94 4.14 -10.38
N LEU A 113 -22.87 5.46 -10.46
CA LEU A 113 -23.24 6.19 -11.69
C LEU A 113 -22.02 6.22 -12.61
N ASN A 114 -22.21 5.91 -13.89
CA ASN A 114 -21.14 5.94 -14.89
C ASN A 114 -20.43 7.29 -14.92
N THR A 115 -21.16 8.39 -14.78
CA THR A 115 -20.60 9.76 -14.73
C THR A 115 -19.57 9.93 -13.59
N ASN A 116 -19.82 9.35 -12.41
CA ASN A 116 -18.90 9.44 -11.28
C ASN A 116 -17.63 8.62 -11.53
N LEU A 117 -17.77 7.46 -12.17
CA LEU A 117 -16.64 6.64 -12.60
C LEU A 117 -15.78 7.36 -13.65
N ASP A 118 -16.41 7.97 -14.65
CA ASP A 118 -15.70 8.68 -15.73
C ASP A 118 -14.89 9.86 -15.15
N VAL A 119 -15.49 10.65 -14.25
CA VAL A 119 -14.80 11.77 -13.60
C VAL A 119 -13.65 11.29 -12.72
N SER A 120 -13.88 10.24 -11.92
CA SER A 120 -12.82 9.68 -11.06
C SER A 120 -11.68 9.08 -11.88
N SER A 121 -12.00 8.39 -12.98
CA SER A 121 -11.01 7.81 -13.89
C SER A 121 -10.17 8.88 -14.56
N SER A 122 -10.81 9.99 -15.03
CA SER A 122 -10.08 11.13 -15.59
C SER A 122 -9.14 11.76 -14.57
N TYR A 123 -9.62 11.97 -13.34
CA TYR A 123 -8.78 12.49 -12.26
C TYR A 123 -7.56 11.61 -11.97
N VAL A 124 -7.75 10.29 -11.86
CA VAL A 124 -6.65 9.34 -11.64
C VAL A 124 -5.67 9.37 -12.81
N LYS A 125 -6.20 9.38 -14.05
CA LYS A 125 -5.37 9.44 -15.25
C LYS A 125 -4.51 10.71 -15.28
N ASP A 126 -5.10 11.89 -15.04
CA ASP A 126 -4.37 13.16 -15.01
C ASP A 126 -3.22 13.09 -13.97
N LYS A 127 -3.47 12.50 -12.79
CA LYS A 127 -2.45 12.33 -11.75
C LYS A 127 -1.34 11.35 -12.13
N LEU A 128 -1.63 10.33 -12.91
CA LEU A 128 -0.62 9.40 -13.45
C LEU A 128 0.17 10.04 -14.58
N ASP A 129 -0.47 10.81 -15.45
CA ASP A 129 0.17 11.52 -16.57
C ASP A 129 1.16 12.60 -16.08
N ASP A 130 0.94 13.17 -14.89
CA ASP A 130 1.88 14.10 -14.22
C ASP A 130 3.20 13.43 -13.78
N ILE A 131 3.28 12.08 -13.77
CA ILE A 131 4.47 11.35 -13.30
C ILE A 131 5.38 11.04 -14.48
N SER A 132 6.40 11.88 -14.69
CA SER A 132 7.28 11.80 -15.86
C SER A 132 8.00 10.46 -16.04
N TRP A 133 8.37 9.79 -14.94
CA TRP A 133 9.09 8.52 -14.98
C TRP A 133 8.18 7.29 -15.22
N LEU A 134 6.85 7.44 -15.11
CA LEU A 134 5.89 6.33 -15.27
C LEU A 134 5.72 5.88 -16.75
N ASN A 135 6.32 6.59 -17.70
CA ASN A 135 6.26 6.25 -19.13
C ASN A 135 7.24 5.15 -19.54
N ASP A 136 7.99 4.58 -18.61
CA ASP A 136 8.94 3.51 -18.89
C ASP A 136 8.22 2.18 -19.17
N ASN A 137 8.87 1.32 -19.96
CA ASN A 137 8.40 -0.04 -20.20
C ASN A 137 8.83 -0.95 -19.05
N TYR A 138 7.88 -1.57 -18.39
CA TYR A 138 8.13 -2.53 -17.32
C TYR A 138 7.94 -3.96 -17.80
N GLU A 139 8.81 -4.88 -17.34
CA GLU A 139 8.68 -6.31 -17.60
C GLU A 139 7.51 -6.90 -16.77
N SER A 140 7.23 -6.31 -15.63
CA SER A 140 6.14 -6.74 -14.74
C SER A 140 5.55 -5.59 -13.94
N ILE A 141 4.27 -5.70 -13.63
CA ILE A 141 3.57 -4.84 -12.69
C ILE A 141 3.14 -5.70 -11.50
N ILE A 142 3.54 -5.29 -10.30
CA ILE A 142 3.29 -6.04 -9.07
C ILE A 142 2.30 -5.26 -8.22
N PHE A 143 1.10 -5.80 -8.04
CA PHE A 143 0.07 -5.18 -7.22
C PHE A 143 0.14 -5.70 -5.78
N LEU A 144 0.04 -4.78 -4.81
CA LEU A 144 0.03 -5.07 -3.38
C LEU A 144 -1.27 -4.57 -2.72
N GLY A 145 -1.53 -5.10 -1.53
CA GLY A 145 -2.64 -4.67 -0.69
C GLY A 145 -3.95 -5.41 -0.96
N ASP A 146 -5.02 -4.95 -0.32
CA ASP A 146 -6.31 -5.66 -0.33
C ASP A 146 -7.05 -5.53 -1.67
N LEU A 147 -6.81 -4.45 -2.41
CA LEU A 147 -7.37 -4.29 -3.75
C LEU A 147 -6.78 -5.34 -4.71
N ALA A 148 -5.47 -5.58 -4.64
CA ALA A 148 -4.81 -6.63 -5.41
C ALA A 148 -5.43 -8.01 -5.13
N LYS A 149 -5.65 -8.33 -3.86
CA LYS A 149 -6.34 -9.57 -3.46
C LYS A 149 -7.76 -9.69 -4.06
N THR A 150 -8.46 -8.56 -4.14
CA THR A 150 -9.81 -8.52 -4.73
C THR A 150 -9.76 -8.79 -6.22
N ILE A 151 -8.84 -8.18 -6.95
CA ILE A 151 -8.62 -8.42 -8.39
C ILE A 151 -8.31 -9.91 -8.64
N VAL A 152 -7.40 -10.49 -7.86
CA VAL A 152 -7.06 -11.92 -7.95
C VAL A 152 -8.29 -12.80 -7.71
N LYS A 153 -9.11 -12.51 -6.70
CA LYS A 153 -10.34 -13.27 -6.44
C LYS A 153 -11.32 -13.20 -7.60
N MET A 154 -11.48 -12.02 -8.21
CA MET A 154 -12.32 -11.82 -9.39
C MET A 154 -11.81 -12.61 -10.60
N ASP A 155 -10.51 -12.57 -10.87
CA ASP A 155 -9.91 -13.32 -11.96
C ASP A 155 -10.04 -14.83 -11.76
N LYS A 156 -9.76 -15.32 -10.56
CA LYS A 156 -9.92 -16.73 -10.20
C LYS A 156 -11.36 -17.21 -10.34
N PHE A 157 -12.33 -16.38 -9.96
CA PHE A 157 -13.74 -16.69 -10.18
C PHE A 157 -14.06 -16.79 -11.68
N LYS A 158 -13.58 -15.85 -12.48
CA LYS A 158 -13.81 -15.80 -13.94
C LYS A 158 -13.15 -16.98 -14.66
N THR A 159 -11.94 -17.37 -14.24
CA THR A 159 -11.14 -18.43 -14.86
C THR A 159 -11.39 -19.82 -14.28
N HIS A 160 -12.25 -19.94 -13.27
CA HIS A 160 -12.49 -21.18 -12.51
C HIS A 160 -11.20 -21.80 -11.94
N TYR A 161 -10.26 -20.93 -11.51
CA TYR A 161 -8.98 -21.36 -10.97
C TYR A 161 -9.15 -22.16 -9.66
N PRO A 162 -8.63 -23.39 -9.57
CA PRO A 162 -9.03 -24.32 -8.50
C PRO A 162 -8.33 -24.09 -7.15
N LEU A 163 -7.21 -23.34 -7.11
CA LEU A 163 -6.44 -23.16 -5.90
C LEU A 163 -6.78 -21.86 -5.18
N GLU A 164 -6.79 -21.86 -3.85
CA GLU A 164 -7.06 -20.66 -3.05
C GLU A 164 -5.84 -19.75 -2.84
N ILE A 165 -4.69 -20.07 -3.44
CA ILE A 165 -3.47 -19.29 -3.35
C ILE A 165 -3.68 -17.91 -3.98
N ILE A 166 -3.34 -16.86 -3.25
CA ILE A 166 -3.43 -15.46 -3.71
C ILE A 166 -2.04 -14.85 -3.93
N ASN A 167 -1.09 -15.20 -3.05
CA ASN A 167 0.27 -14.66 -3.13
C ASN A 167 0.97 -15.19 -4.38
N ASN A 168 1.70 -14.30 -5.05
CA ASN A 168 2.41 -14.58 -6.31
C ASN A 168 1.49 -15.15 -7.41
N TYR A 169 0.24 -14.71 -7.41
CA TYR A 169 -0.69 -15.03 -8.49
C TYR A 169 -0.39 -14.14 -9.70
N GLU A 170 -0.22 -14.74 -10.85
CA GLU A 170 0.06 -14.05 -12.10
C GLU A 170 -1.20 -13.97 -12.97
N ILE A 171 -1.50 -12.75 -13.44
CA ILE A 171 -2.53 -12.49 -14.44
C ILE A 171 -1.80 -12.18 -15.74
N THR A 172 -1.98 -13.03 -16.74
CA THR A 172 -1.48 -12.77 -18.09
C THR A 172 -2.55 -12.04 -18.90
N PRO A 173 -2.19 -11.01 -19.69
CA PRO A 173 -3.12 -10.26 -20.54
C PRO A 173 -3.86 -11.14 -21.55
#